data_d294097137427e36180af977d4db9f5a
#
_entry.id   d294097137427e36180af977d4db9f5a
#
_cell.length_a   1.000
_cell.length_b   1.000
_cell.length_c   1.000
_cell.angle_alpha   90.00
_cell.angle_beta   90.00
_cell.angle_gamma   90.00
#
_symmetry.space_group_name_H-M   'P 1'
#
loop_
_entity.id
_entity.type
_entity.pdbx_description
1 polymer ?
#
loop_
_entity_poly.entity_id
_entity_poly.type
_entity_poly.pdbx_seq_one_letter_code
_entity_poly.pdbx_strand_id
1 'polypeptide(L)'
;MKIAILGAGNMGLSFSKSFLKYELIKPEHLHLIIRNQEKISKIAEEFPHSKISTFEEIQELDADLIIIAVKPQDFHAVAQNIQFTFKENQMVLSIMAGINIEKIQKSLNHPLVVRAMPNSPTLLGMGITGYTAANGISFSQLISIERLLNSTGRSVYLEDEELLDGVTALSGSGPAYFYYIIDAMIKAGVEMGIEENLSKLFVKQTMLGAYHLINNSDKNLEELIKDVASKGGTTEAALKTFEENSFKEILKQGILNAEKRAKELNN
;
A
#
# COMPACT_ATOMS: atom_id res chain seq x y z
N MET A 1 -8.24 20.75 -7.30
CA MET A 1 -6.84 20.25 -7.38
C MET A 1 -6.72 19.37 -8.61
N LYS A 2 -5.69 19.60 -9.42
CA LYS A 2 -5.32 18.75 -10.56
C LYS A 2 -4.26 17.75 -10.12
N ILE A 3 -4.42 16.50 -10.50
CA ILE A 3 -3.51 15.41 -10.09
C ILE A 3 -2.94 14.72 -11.34
N ALA A 4 -1.64 14.55 -11.37
CA ALA A 4 -0.95 13.70 -12.33
C ALA A 4 -0.41 12.45 -11.63
N ILE A 5 -0.56 11.27 -12.25
CA ILE A 5 -0.03 10.02 -11.71
C ILE A 5 0.99 9.44 -12.70
N LEU A 6 2.24 9.43 -12.27
CA LEU A 6 3.35 8.81 -13.00
C LEU A 6 3.38 7.31 -12.68
N GLY A 7 2.88 6.49 -13.60
CA GLY A 7 2.79 5.04 -13.45
C GLY A 7 1.37 4.56 -13.14
N ALA A 8 0.61 4.25 -14.19
CA ALA A 8 -0.73 3.66 -14.07
C ALA A 8 -0.66 2.12 -13.90
N GLY A 9 0.08 1.66 -12.90
CA GLY A 9 0.04 0.28 -12.40
C GLY A 9 -1.13 0.07 -11.44
N ASN A 10 -1.22 -1.12 -10.82
CA ASN A 10 -2.31 -1.47 -9.91
C ASN A 10 -2.55 -0.39 -8.83
N MET A 11 -1.49 0.11 -8.22
CA MET A 11 -1.61 1.09 -7.14
C MET A 11 -2.02 2.47 -7.66
N GLY A 12 -1.38 2.97 -8.74
CA GLY A 12 -1.75 4.25 -9.35
C GLY A 12 -3.19 4.28 -9.84
N LEU A 13 -3.66 3.21 -10.49
CA LEU A 13 -5.06 3.08 -10.91
C LEU A 13 -6.03 2.97 -9.73
N SER A 14 -5.62 2.31 -8.63
CA SER A 14 -6.43 2.24 -7.41
C SER A 14 -6.67 3.62 -6.81
N PHE A 15 -5.62 4.41 -6.67
CA PHE A 15 -5.73 5.80 -6.21
C PHE A 15 -6.63 6.62 -7.13
N SER A 16 -6.43 6.51 -8.45
CA SER A 16 -7.26 7.20 -9.45
C SER A 16 -8.75 6.87 -9.29
N LYS A 17 -9.09 5.59 -9.20
CA LYS A 17 -10.47 5.13 -8.99
C LYS A 17 -11.07 5.68 -7.70
N SER A 18 -10.30 5.65 -6.63
CA SER A 18 -10.74 6.13 -5.32
C SER A 18 -11.02 7.64 -5.36
N PHE A 19 -10.12 8.43 -5.94
CA PHE A 19 -10.28 9.87 -6.05
C PHE A 19 -11.52 10.27 -6.85
N LEU A 20 -11.80 9.56 -7.93
CA LEU A 20 -13.01 9.79 -8.74
C LEU A 20 -14.28 9.30 -8.05
N LYS A 21 -14.24 8.10 -7.44
CA LYS A 21 -15.37 7.50 -6.73
C LYS A 21 -15.88 8.37 -5.57
N TYR A 22 -14.95 8.99 -4.83
CA TYR A 22 -15.27 9.86 -3.70
C TYR A 22 -15.34 11.35 -4.09
N GLU A 23 -15.38 11.64 -5.39
CA GLU A 23 -15.51 13.00 -5.96
C GLU A 23 -14.48 13.99 -5.39
N LEU A 24 -13.26 13.52 -5.05
CA LEU A 24 -12.17 14.36 -4.57
C LEU A 24 -11.58 15.22 -5.68
N ILE A 25 -11.65 14.72 -6.91
CA ILE A 25 -11.29 15.42 -8.13
C ILE A 25 -12.31 15.10 -9.23
N LYS A 26 -12.39 15.97 -10.23
CA LYS A 26 -13.14 15.69 -11.44
C LYS A 26 -12.28 14.89 -12.43
N PRO A 27 -12.89 14.08 -13.32
CA PRO A 27 -12.13 13.31 -14.32
C PRO A 27 -11.17 14.16 -15.17
N GLU A 28 -11.60 15.35 -15.59
CA GLU A 28 -10.77 16.29 -16.38
C GLU A 28 -9.57 16.86 -15.61
N HIS A 29 -9.51 16.69 -14.29
CA HIS A 29 -8.40 17.05 -13.42
C HIS A 29 -7.43 15.90 -13.13
N LEU A 30 -7.67 14.72 -13.72
CA LEU A 30 -6.80 13.56 -13.60
C LEU A 30 -6.00 13.37 -14.87
N HIS A 31 -4.67 13.29 -14.74
CA HIS A 31 -3.76 12.96 -15.82
C HIS A 31 -2.96 11.69 -15.48
N LEU A 32 -3.21 10.62 -16.21
CA LEU A 32 -2.50 9.34 -16.07
C LEU A 32 -1.35 9.26 -17.06
N ILE A 33 -0.15 9.03 -16.55
CA ILE A 33 1.08 8.99 -17.35
C ILE A 33 1.61 7.56 -17.30
N ILE A 34 1.73 6.95 -18.47
CA ILE A 34 2.07 5.53 -18.61
C ILE A 34 3.27 5.32 -19.52
N ARG A 35 3.96 4.21 -19.38
CA ARG A 35 5.11 3.86 -20.20
C ARG A 35 4.70 3.19 -21.52
N ASN A 36 3.65 2.36 -21.49
CA ASN A 36 3.27 1.54 -22.65
C ASN A 36 2.06 2.14 -23.35
N GLN A 37 2.27 2.67 -24.55
CA GLN A 37 1.25 3.27 -25.41
C GLN A 37 0.09 2.30 -25.74
N GLU A 38 0.35 1.00 -25.87
CA GLU A 38 -0.68 0.00 -26.15
C GLU A 38 -1.77 -0.10 -25.07
N LYS A 39 -1.46 0.34 -23.84
CA LYS A 39 -2.41 0.33 -22.72
C LYS A 39 -3.31 1.57 -22.68
N ILE A 40 -3.05 2.59 -23.47
CA ILE A 40 -3.80 3.86 -23.46
C ILE A 40 -5.30 3.58 -23.67
N SER A 41 -5.65 2.88 -24.75
CA SER A 41 -7.06 2.61 -25.11
C SER A 41 -7.82 1.94 -23.96
N LYS A 42 -7.22 0.90 -23.36
CA LYS A 42 -7.84 0.17 -22.25
C LYS A 42 -8.02 1.05 -21.02
N ILE A 43 -7.05 1.90 -20.71
CA ILE A 43 -7.14 2.80 -19.55
C ILE A 43 -8.14 3.92 -19.83
N ALA A 44 -8.23 4.42 -21.08
CA ALA A 44 -9.19 5.44 -21.47
C ALA A 44 -10.65 4.95 -21.35
N GLU A 45 -10.91 3.69 -21.63
CA GLU A 45 -12.24 3.09 -21.40
C GLU A 45 -12.61 3.08 -19.90
N GLU A 46 -11.62 2.86 -19.03
CA GLU A 46 -11.82 2.81 -17.58
C GLU A 46 -11.88 4.21 -16.93
N PHE A 47 -11.19 5.19 -17.51
CA PHE A 47 -11.10 6.57 -17.02
C PHE A 47 -11.58 7.57 -18.09
N PRO A 48 -12.86 7.54 -18.47
CA PRO A 48 -13.41 8.46 -19.45
C PRO A 48 -13.27 9.92 -18.96
N HIS A 49 -12.95 10.82 -19.90
CA HIS A 49 -12.70 12.25 -19.64
C HIS A 49 -11.41 12.58 -18.88
N SER A 50 -10.63 11.59 -18.45
CA SER A 50 -9.30 11.82 -17.89
C SER A 50 -8.26 11.93 -19.00
N LYS A 51 -7.22 12.73 -18.77
CA LYS A 51 -6.09 12.80 -19.71
C LYS A 51 -5.17 11.58 -19.51
N ILE A 52 -4.77 10.95 -20.61
CA ILE A 52 -3.82 9.84 -20.59
C ILE A 52 -2.77 10.11 -21.63
N SER A 53 -1.49 9.95 -21.27
CA SER A 53 -0.37 10.14 -22.18
C SER A 53 0.81 9.25 -21.79
N THR A 54 1.79 9.14 -22.69
CA THR A 54 3.09 8.54 -22.38
C THR A 54 4.03 9.57 -21.76
N PHE A 55 5.18 9.12 -21.21
CA PHE A 55 6.17 10.03 -20.64
C PHE A 55 6.79 10.95 -21.69
N GLU A 56 6.95 10.46 -22.91
CA GLU A 56 7.55 11.19 -24.05
C GLU A 56 6.69 12.36 -24.56
N GLU A 57 5.38 12.29 -24.31
CA GLU A 57 4.42 13.30 -24.77
C GLU A 57 4.34 14.52 -23.84
N ILE A 58 5.02 14.49 -22.67
CA ILE A 58 4.86 15.52 -21.65
C ILE A 58 6.02 16.48 -21.64
N GLN A 59 5.80 17.69 -22.13
CA GLN A 59 6.73 18.81 -22.03
C GLN A 59 6.39 19.74 -20.85
N GLU A 60 5.11 19.83 -20.50
CA GLU A 60 4.63 20.57 -19.33
C GLU A 60 3.59 19.74 -18.59
N LEU A 61 3.62 19.81 -17.26
CA LEU A 61 2.68 19.11 -16.41
C LEU A 61 1.84 20.11 -15.58
N ASP A 62 0.59 20.29 -16.02
CA ASP A 62 -0.39 21.13 -15.34
C ASP A 62 -1.09 20.30 -14.23
N ALA A 63 -0.42 20.20 -13.09
CA ALA A 63 -0.91 19.51 -11.91
C ALA A 63 -0.49 20.22 -10.64
N ASP A 64 -1.33 20.18 -9.62
CA ASP A 64 -1.02 20.67 -8.26
C ASP A 64 -0.28 19.60 -7.46
N LEU A 65 -0.59 18.33 -7.73
CA LEU A 65 -0.01 17.15 -7.10
C LEU A 65 0.44 16.14 -8.16
N ILE A 66 1.66 15.66 -8.02
CA ILE A 66 2.26 14.63 -8.88
C ILE A 66 2.48 13.39 -8.02
N ILE A 67 1.76 12.31 -8.31
CA ILE A 67 1.91 11.03 -7.61
C ILE A 67 2.87 10.13 -8.38
N ILE A 68 3.93 9.70 -7.72
CA ILE A 68 4.90 8.75 -8.29
C ILE A 68 4.53 7.34 -7.86
N ALA A 69 3.96 6.58 -8.79
CA ALA A 69 3.46 5.22 -8.60
C ALA A 69 4.18 4.19 -9.50
N VAL A 70 5.40 4.50 -9.92
CA VAL A 70 6.26 3.56 -10.66
C VAL A 70 6.91 2.56 -9.71
N LYS A 71 7.47 1.47 -10.25
CA LYS A 71 8.25 0.56 -9.43
C LYS A 71 9.56 1.23 -8.99
N PRO A 72 10.05 0.98 -7.76
CA PRO A 72 11.27 1.61 -7.25
C PRO A 72 12.47 1.47 -8.20
N GLN A 73 12.67 0.31 -8.80
CA GLN A 73 13.76 0.07 -9.77
C GLN A 73 13.64 0.88 -11.06
N ASP A 74 12.44 1.32 -11.43
CA ASP A 74 12.21 2.11 -12.64
C ASP A 74 12.35 3.63 -12.36
N PHE A 75 12.38 4.05 -11.09
CA PHE A 75 12.32 5.46 -10.70
C PHE A 75 13.48 6.29 -11.26
N HIS A 76 14.70 5.78 -11.18
CA HIS A 76 15.88 6.50 -11.68
C HIS A 76 15.75 6.81 -13.17
N ALA A 77 15.37 5.83 -13.97
CA ALA A 77 15.15 6.02 -15.40
C ALA A 77 14.00 7.02 -15.68
N VAL A 78 12.91 6.93 -14.89
CA VAL A 78 11.80 7.88 -15.03
C VAL A 78 12.23 9.29 -14.67
N ALA A 79 12.97 9.50 -13.58
CA ALA A 79 13.45 10.81 -13.16
C ALA A 79 14.39 11.45 -14.19
N GLN A 80 15.26 10.65 -14.83
CA GLN A 80 16.15 11.13 -15.90
C GLN A 80 15.42 11.48 -17.21
N ASN A 81 14.28 10.84 -17.48
CA ASN A 81 13.51 11.06 -18.71
C ASN A 81 12.37 12.07 -18.55
N ILE A 82 12.17 12.64 -17.37
CA ILE A 82 11.23 13.75 -17.16
C ILE A 82 11.74 14.98 -17.93
N GLN A 83 10.95 15.46 -18.90
CA GLN A 83 11.30 16.61 -19.74
C GLN A 83 10.70 17.93 -19.24
N PHE A 84 9.82 17.88 -18.22
CA PHE A 84 9.21 19.08 -17.65
C PHE A 84 9.92 19.53 -16.38
N THR A 85 9.83 20.81 -16.09
CA THR A 85 10.31 21.40 -14.83
C THR A 85 9.18 21.48 -13.83
N PHE A 86 9.42 21.06 -12.59
CA PHE A 86 8.47 21.21 -11.49
C PHE A 86 8.28 22.68 -11.15
N LYS A 87 7.02 23.11 -10.96
CA LYS A 87 6.70 24.46 -10.47
C LYS A 87 6.90 24.52 -8.96
N GLU A 88 7.24 25.67 -8.41
CA GLU A 88 7.55 25.85 -6.99
C GLU A 88 6.45 25.36 -6.02
N ASN A 89 5.19 25.46 -6.43
CA ASN A 89 4.05 25.09 -5.60
C ASN A 89 3.52 23.67 -5.86
N GLN A 90 4.07 22.93 -6.80
CA GLN A 90 3.68 21.56 -7.09
C GLN A 90 4.16 20.63 -5.96
N MET A 91 3.30 19.74 -5.52
CA MET A 91 3.66 18.70 -4.56
C MET A 91 3.99 17.40 -5.28
N VAL A 92 4.91 16.64 -4.74
CA VAL A 92 5.21 15.26 -5.16
C VAL A 92 4.80 14.31 -4.03
N LEU A 93 3.93 13.36 -4.33
CA LEU A 93 3.58 12.25 -3.44
C LEU A 93 4.20 10.96 -4.00
N SER A 94 5.19 10.43 -3.34
CA SER A 94 5.75 9.11 -3.67
C SER A 94 5.02 8.01 -2.93
N ILE A 95 4.57 6.99 -3.65
CA ILE A 95 4.05 5.75 -3.08
C ILE A 95 4.99 4.55 -3.36
N MET A 96 6.23 4.83 -3.64
CA MET A 96 7.27 3.83 -3.90
C MET A 96 7.85 3.28 -2.58
N ALA A 97 8.01 1.96 -2.52
CA ALA A 97 8.75 1.34 -1.43
C ALA A 97 10.26 1.63 -1.53
N GLY A 98 10.94 1.83 -0.40
CA GLY A 98 12.39 1.87 -0.33
C GLY A 98 13.06 3.03 -1.08
N ILE A 99 12.39 4.16 -1.33
CA ILE A 99 13.00 5.37 -1.88
C ILE A 99 12.69 6.53 -0.93
N ASN A 100 13.70 7.06 -0.26
CA ASN A 100 13.53 8.12 0.72
C ASN A 100 13.30 9.50 0.09
N ILE A 101 12.83 10.43 0.91
CA ILE A 101 12.50 11.81 0.50
C ILE A 101 13.73 12.49 -0.11
N GLU A 102 14.89 12.39 0.54
CA GLU A 102 16.12 13.04 0.07
C GLU A 102 16.51 12.57 -1.35
N LYS A 103 16.41 11.27 -1.62
CA LYS A 103 16.71 10.68 -2.93
C LYS A 103 15.72 11.16 -3.99
N ILE A 104 14.42 11.27 -3.63
CA ILE A 104 13.41 11.82 -4.53
C ILE A 104 13.67 13.29 -4.83
N GLN A 105 13.91 14.10 -3.79
CA GLN A 105 14.22 15.53 -3.93
C GLN A 105 15.42 15.77 -4.83
N LYS A 106 16.50 15.03 -4.62
CA LYS A 106 17.72 15.12 -5.45
C LYS A 106 17.45 14.70 -6.89
N SER A 107 16.75 13.59 -7.11
CA SER A 107 16.50 13.06 -8.45
C SER A 107 15.59 13.96 -9.28
N LEU A 108 14.63 14.64 -8.65
CA LEU A 108 13.66 15.50 -9.30
C LEU A 108 14.05 16.99 -9.24
N ASN A 109 15.10 17.34 -8.49
CA ASN A 109 15.46 18.73 -8.17
C ASN A 109 14.25 19.52 -7.63
N HIS A 110 13.48 18.91 -6.70
CA HIS A 110 12.23 19.48 -6.19
C HIS A 110 12.06 19.24 -4.68
N PRO A 111 11.77 20.30 -3.87
CA PRO A 111 11.78 20.19 -2.41
C PRO A 111 10.48 19.65 -1.79
N LEU A 112 9.32 19.87 -2.44
CA LEU A 112 8.01 19.58 -1.83
C LEU A 112 7.60 18.11 -2.05
N VAL A 113 8.18 17.22 -1.24
CA VAL A 113 7.99 15.77 -1.34
C VAL A 113 7.26 15.23 -0.10
N VAL A 114 6.25 14.42 -0.33
CA VAL A 114 5.60 13.54 0.65
C VAL A 114 5.90 12.10 0.26
N ARG A 115 6.35 11.30 1.20
CA ARG A 115 6.55 9.86 1.02
C ARG A 115 5.43 9.12 1.73
N ALA A 116 4.80 8.19 1.05
CA ALA A 116 3.74 7.34 1.57
C ALA A 116 3.97 5.88 1.22
N MET A 117 3.52 5.00 2.10
CA MET A 117 3.59 3.56 1.91
C MET A 117 2.20 2.93 2.10
N PRO A 118 1.41 2.81 1.02
CA PRO A 118 0.14 2.11 1.01
C PRO A 118 0.33 0.59 0.97
N ASN A 119 -0.79 -0.14 1.10
CA ASN A 119 -0.82 -1.59 0.90
C ASN A 119 -1.93 -2.01 -0.08
N SER A 120 -1.91 -3.27 -0.53
CA SER A 120 -2.82 -3.75 -1.57
C SER A 120 -4.33 -3.68 -1.24
N PRO A 121 -4.81 -3.78 0.01
CA PRO A 121 -6.22 -3.56 0.34
C PRO A 121 -6.78 -2.18 -0.03
N THR A 122 -5.93 -1.21 -0.32
CA THR A 122 -6.26 0.09 -0.96
C THR A 122 -7.16 -0.08 -2.20
N LEU A 123 -6.99 -1.17 -2.96
CA LEU A 123 -7.84 -1.53 -4.11
C LEU A 123 -9.34 -1.64 -3.74
N LEU A 124 -9.63 -1.93 -2.49
CA LEU A 124 -10.98 -2.10 -1.96
C LEU A 124 -11.42 -0.92 -1.06
N GLY A 125 -10.57 0.11 -0.90
CA GLY A 125 -10.81 1.18 0.07
C GLY A 125 -10.59 0.75 1.53
N MET A 126 -9.91 -0.37 1.75
CA MET A 126 -9.61 -0.97 3.05
C MET A 126 -8.11 -0.97 3.36
N GLY A 127 -7.36 -0.13 2.69
CA GLY A 127 -5.92 0.00 2.89
C GLY A 127 -5.56 0.74 4.18
N ILE A 128 -4.26 0.69 4.49
CA ILE A 128 -3.65 1.60 5.45
C ILE A 128 -2.38 2.14 4.83
N THR A 129 -2.17 3.44 4.98
CA THR A 129 -1.02 4.14 4.40
C THR A 129 -0.27 4.89 5.48
N GLY A 130 0.97 4.50 5.77
CA GLY A 130 1.89 5.35 6.52
C GLY A 130 2.45 6.45 5.62
N TYR A 131 2.61 7.67 6.11
CA TYR A 131 3.18 8.76 5.30
C TYR A 131 3.95 9.76 6.16
N THR A 132 4.90 10.43 5.53
CA THR A 132 5.68 11.53 6.10
C THR A 132 5.97 12.58 5.04
N ALA A 133 6.40 13.76 5.44
CA ALA A 133 6.60 14.89 4.53
C ALA A 133 7.95 15.55 4.73
N ALA A 134 8.53 16.05 3.64
CA ALA A 134 9.70 16.92 3.68
C ALA A 134 9.41 18.24 4.42
N ASN A 135 10.45 18.85 4.98
CA ASN A 135 10.37 20.21 5.45
C ASN A 135 9.94 21.14 4.29
N GLY A 136 9.02 22.06 4.58
CA GLY A 136 8.48 23.00 3.58
C GLY A 136 7.06 22.64 3.08
N ILE A 137 6.58 21.42 3.31
CA ILE A 137 5.17 21.10 3.12
C ILE A 137 4.35 21.84 4.18
N SER A 138 3.41 22.69 3.77
CA SER A 138 2.53 23.41 4.67
C SER A 138 1.46 22.51 5.28
N PHE A 139 0.92 22.90 6.42
CA PHE A 139 -0.15 22.16 7.08
C PHE A 139 -1.39 21.96 6.18
N SER A 140 -1.77 22.97 5.40
CA SER A 140 -2.89 22.86 4.45
C SER A 140 -2.63 21.87 3.32
N GLN A 141 -1.39 21.80 2.84
CA GLN A 141 -0.96 20.80 1.86
C GLN A 141 -1.02 19.39 2.45
N LEU A 142 -0.55 19.25 3.69
CA LEU A 142 -0.57 17.97 4.40
C LEU A 142 -2.00 17.45 4.60
N ILE A 143 -2.94 18.29 5.03
CA ILE A 143 -4.37 17.94 5.13
C ILE A 143 -4.93 17.51 3.78
N SER A 144 -4.55 18.19 2.69
CA SER A 144 -5.00 17.82 1.35
C SER A 144 -4.51 16.43 0.93
N ILE A 145 -3.26 16.11 1.24
CA ILE A 145 -2.68 14.76 1.00
C ILE A 145 -3.38 13.72 1.86
N GLU A 146 -3.54 13.98 3.16
CA GLU A 146 -4.21 13.07 4.08
C GLU A 146 -5.64 12.72 3.62
N ARG A 147 -6.39 13.73 3.16
CA ARG A 147 -7.74 13.52 2.60
C ARG A 147 -7.72 12.57 1.39
N LEU A 148 -6.74 12.71 0.51
CA LEU A 148 -6.56 11.82 -0.64
C LEU A 148 -6.20 10.39 -0.20
N LEU A 149 -5.26 10.24 0.74
CA LEU A 149 -4.86 8.94 1.27
C LEU A 149 -6.02 8.24 1.97
N ASN A 150 -6.80 8.96 2.77
CA ASN A 150 -7.96 8.42 3.49
C ASN A 150 -9.10 7.95 2.56
N SER A 151 -9.13 8.37 1.30
CA SER A 151 -10.08 7.83 0.32
C SER A 151 -9.81 6.36 -0.03
N THR A 152 -8.61 5.88 0.22
CA THR A 152 -8.17 4.51 -0.07
C THR A 152 -8.15 3.59 1.16
N GLY A 153 -8.59 4.12 2.31
CA GLY A 153 -8.62 3.40 3.59
C GLY A 153 -8.31 4.33 4.75
N ARG A 154 -7.29 4.02 5.54
CA ARG A 154 -6.80 4.87 6.65
C ARG A 154 -5.41 5.40 6.32
N SER A 155 -5.07 6.58 6.81
CA SER A 155 -3.71 7.10 6.76
C SER A 155 -3.18 7.42 8.15
N VAL A 156 -1.87 7.32 8.33
CA VAL A 156 -1.17 7.60 9.58
C VAL A 156 0.07 8.44 9.26
N TYR A 157 0.14 9.65 9.80
CA TYR A 157 1.32 10.49 9.70
C TYR A 157 2.40 9.96 10.65
N LEU A 158 3.63 9.92 10.17
CA LEU A 158 4.81 9.51 10.92
C LEU A 158 5.80 10.68 10.91
N GLU A 159 6.25 11.08 12.10
CA GLU A 159 7.25 12.15 12.23
C GLU A 159 8.62 11.71 11.72
N ASP A 160 8.95 10.44 11.91
CA ASP A 160 10.21 9.84 11.49
C ASP A 160 10.04 9.05 10.20
N GLU A 161 10.74 9.45 9.15
CA GLU A 161 10.73 8.76 7.85
C GLU A 161 11.24 7.31 7.93
N GLU A 162 12.17 7.01 8.85
CA GLU A 162 12.75 5.67 8.98
C GLU A 162 11.69 4.62 9.35
N LEU A 163 10.61 5.04 10.04
CA LEU A 163 9.48 4.16 10.37
C LEU A 163 8.73 3.63 9.14
N LEU A 164 8.83 4.31 7.98
CA LEU A 164 8.19 3.84 6.75
C LEU A 164 8.77 2.53 6.21
N ASP A 165 10.01 2.20 6.55
CA ASP A 165 10.60 0.91 6.19
C ASP A 165 9.98 -0.22 7.05
N GLY A 166 9.71 0.06 8.32
CA GLY A 166 8.92 -0.83 9.19
C GLY A 166 7.47 -0.97 8.70
N VAL A 167 6.84 0.14 8.28
CA VAL A 167 5.49 0.09 7.65
C VAL A 167 5.51 -0.73 6.37
N THR A 168 6.56 -0.62 5.56
CA THR A 168 6.72 -1.44 4.35
C THR A 168 6.71 -2.94 4.69
N ALA A 169 7.48 -3.34 5.71
CA ALA A 169 7.54 -4.72 6.15
C ALA A 169 6.23 -5.18 6.79
N LEU A 170 5.67 -4.40 7.71
CA LEU A 170 4.50 -4.82 8.51
C LEU A 170 3.19 -4.76 7.72
N SER A 171 3.00 -3.69 6.95
CA SER A 171 1.74 -3.38 6.26
C SER A 171 1.82 -3.54 4.75
N GLY A 172 2.87 -3.03 4.11
CA GLY A 172 3.06 -3.16 2.66
C GLY A 172 3.15 -4.62 2.22
N SER A 173 3.98 -5.40 2.90
CA SER A 173 4.15 -6.84 2.71
C SER A 173 3.10 -7.67 3.45
N GLY A 174 2.46 -7.10 4.47
CA GLY A 174 1.53 -7.77 5.38
C GLY A 174 0.45 -8.63 4.72
N PRO A 175 -0.22 -8.17 3.66
CA PRO A 175 -1.22 -8.99 2.97
C PRO A 175 -0.68 -10.34 2.50
N ALA A 176 0.60 -10.40 2.06
CA ALA A 176 1.20 -11.65 1.62
C ALA A 176 1.37 -12.65 2.79
N TYR A 177 1.64 -12.18 4.00
CA TYR A 177 1.74 -13.05 5.18
C TYR A 177 0.39 -13.69 5.51
N PHE A 178 -0.67 -12.91 5.46
CA PHE A 178 -2.03 -13.44 5.64
C PHE A 178 -2.40 -14.45 4.55
N TYR A 179 -2.07 -14.17 3.28
CA TYR A 179 -2.34 -15.11 2.19
C TYR A 179 -1.57 -16.42 2.39
N TYR A 180 -0.31 -16.35 2.86
CA TYR A 180 0.50 -17.53 3.13
C TYR A 180 -0.08 -18.40 4.24
N ILE A 181 -0.53 -17.78 5.35
CA ILE A 181 -1.18 -18.48 6.46
C ILE A 181 -2.52 -19.08 6.03
N ILE A 182 -3.33 -18.33 5.29
CA ILE A 182 -4.62 -18.80 4.76
C ILE A 182 -4.42 -20.00 3.83
N ASP A 183 -3.43 -19.97 2.96
CA ASP A 183 -3.11 -21.09 2.05
C ASP A 183 -2.75 -22.35 2.83
N ALA A 184 -1.91 -22.22 3.86
CA ALA A 184 -1.55 -23.34 4.73
C ALA A 184 -2.79 -23.94 5.45
N MET A 185 -3.68 -23.09 5.96
CA MET A 185 -4.91 -23.56 6.60
C MET A 185 -5.86 -24.27 5.62
N ILE A 186 -5.99 -23.75 4.39
CA ILE A 186 -6.80 -24.40 3.34
C ILE A 186 -6.24 -25.78 3.00
N LYS A 187 -4.92 -25.88 2.82
CA LYS A 187 -4.23 -27.16 2.53
C LYS A 187 -4.43 -28.17 3.65
N ALA A 188 -4.32 -27.74 4.90
CA ALA A 188 -4.63 -28.61 6.04
C ALA A 188 -6.09 -29.14 5.99
N GLY A 189 -7.06 -28.27 5.63
CA GLY A 189 -8.45 -28.71 5.45
C GLY A 189 -8.59 -29.80 4.37
N VAL A 190 -7.89 -29.64 3.26
CA VAL A 190 -7.89 -30.63 2.18
C VAL A 190 -7.25 -31.97 2.63
N GLU A 191 -6.16 -31.92 3.40
CA GLU A 191 -5.52 -33.11 3.97
C GLU A 191 -6.43 -33.82 4.99
N MET A 192 -7.32 -33.11 5.67
CA MET A 192 -8.38 -33.66 6.53
C MET A 192 -9.54 -34.29 5.75
N GLY A 193 -9.53 -34.23 4.40
CA GLY A 193 -10.58 -34.75 3.53
C GLY A 193 -11.74 -33.77 3.29
N ILE A 194 -11.61 -32.50 3.65
CA ILE A 194 -12.60 -31.44 3.36
C ILE A 194 -12.37 -30.98 1.90
N GLU A 195 -13.46 -30.87 1.14
CA GLU A 195 -13.41 -30.37 -0.24
C GLU A 195 -12.76 -28.96 -0.27
N GLU A 196 -11.96 -28.66 -1.29
CA GLU A 196 -11.13 -27.46 -1.36
C GLU A 196 -11.95 -26.14 -1.26
N ASN A 197 -13.08 -26.03 -1.98
CA ASN A 197 -13.91 -24.82 -1.92
C ASN A 197 -14.57 -24.67 -0.56
N LEU A 198 -14.91 -25.76 0.09
CA LEU A 198 -15.47 -25.77 1.44
C LEU A 198 -14.38 -25.38 2.47
N SER A 199 -13.17 -25.88 2.33
CA SER A 199 -11.99 -25.47 3.14
C SER A 199 -11.73 -23.97 2.99
N LYS A 200 -11.75 -23.44 1.75
CA LYS A 200 -11.63 -22.00 1.47
C LYS A 200 -12.73 -21.18 2.15
N LEU A 201 -13.97 -21.68 2.13
CA LEU A 201 -15.09 -21.00 2.77
C LEU A 201 -14.90 -20.92 4.29
N PHE A 202 -14.61 -22.04 4.93
CA PHE A 202 -14.38 -22.09 6.39
C PHE A 202 -13.24 -21.16 6.82
N VAL A 203 -12.09 -21.25 6.17
CA VAL A 203 -10.92 -20.46 6.55
C VAL A 203 -11.18 -18.96 6.39
N LYS A 204 -11.73 -18.53 5.24
CA LYS A 204 -12.03 -17.11 5.00
C LYS A 204 -13.06 -16.55 5.98
N GLN A 205 -14.13 -17.31 6.26
CA GLN A 205 -15.17 -16.86 7.17
C GLN A 205 -14.66 -16.80 8.61
N THR A 206 -13.86 -17.78 9.04
CA THR A 206 -13.23 -17.80 10.37
C THR A 206 -12.28 -16.61 10.55
N MET A 207 -11.45 -16.31 9.54
CA MET A 207 -10.55 -15.14 9.57
C MET A 207 -11.35 -13.82 9.69
N LEU A 208 -12.41 -13.67 8.90
CA LEU A 208 -13.26 -12.48 8.94
C LEU A 208 -13.91 -12.32 10.34
N GLY A 209 -14.44 -13.41 10.89
CA GLY A 209 -15.04 -13.41 12.22
C GLY A 209 -14.02 -13.07 13.32
N ALA A 210 -12.83 -13.65 13.28
CA ALA A 210 -11.75 -13.36 14.22
C ALA A 210 -11.32 -11.89 14.17
N TYR A 211 -11.18 -11.33 12.95
CA TYR A 211 -10.90 -9.90 12.78
C TYR A 211 -11.97 -9.02 13.44
N HIS A 212 -13.25 -9.33 13.25
CA HIS A 212 -14.33 -8.57 13.87
C HIS A 212 -14.32 -8.70 15.40
N LEU A 213 -14.02 -9.88 15.94
CA LEU A 213 -13.89 -10.05 17.39
C LEU A 213 -12.76 -9.21 17.97
N ILE A 214 -11.60 -9.15 17.33
CA ILE A 214 -10.48 -8.27 17.74
C ILE A 214 -10.92 -6.81 17.81
N ASN A 215 -11.70 -6.33 16.85
CA ASN A 215 -12.09 -4.92 16.77
C ASN A 215 -13.28 -4.53 17.66
N ASN A 216 -14.05 -5.50 18.14
CA ASN A 216 -15.26 -5.26 18.93
C ASN A 216 -15.18 -5.83 20.36
N SER A 217 -13.99 -6.25 20.80
CA SER A 217 -13.74 -6.76 22.15
C SER A 217 -12.74 -5.87 22.87
N ASP A 218 -12.95 -5.66 24.16
CA ASP A 218 -11.98 -5.01 25.05
C ASP A 218 -10.86 -5.94 25.50
N LYS A 219 -10.93 -7.24 25.15
CA LYS A 219 -9.93 -8.25 25.48
C LYS A 219 -8.67 -8.09 24.63
N ASN A 220 -7.50 -8.31 25.22
CA ASN A 220 -6.28 -8.44 24.48
C ASN A 220 -6.19 -9.77 23.71
N LEU A 221 -5.21 -9.90 22.80
CA LEU A 221 -5.07 -11.09 21.95
C LEU A 221 -4.84 -12.39 22.75
N GLU A 222 -4.14 -12.32 23.87
CA GLU A 222 -3.89 -13.50 24.72
C GLU A 222 -5.18 -13.99 25.37
N GLU A 223 -6.04 -13.08 25.80
CA GLU A 223 -7.35 -13.41 26.38
C GLU A 223 -8.27 -14.01 25.32
N LEU A 224 -8.31 -13.43 24.10
CA LEU A 224 -9.09 -13.99 22.99
C LEU A 224 -8.62 -15.40 22.61
N ILE A 225 -7.31 -15.65 22.62
CA ILE A 225 -6.76 -17.00 22.40
C ILE A 225 -7.20 -17.97 23.48
N LYS A 226 -7.15 -17.57 24.77
CA LYS A 226 -7.57 -18.40 25.89
C LYS A 226 -9.06 -18.74 25.85
N ASP A 227 -9.90 -17.82 25.38
CA ASP A 227 -11.35 -18.08 25.27
C ASP A 227 -11.66 -19.25 24.32
N VAL A 228 -10.81 -19.47 23.32
CA VAL A 228 -10.99 -20.54 22.32
C VAL A 228 -10.19 -21.81 22.67
N ALA A 229 -9.13 -21.67 23.48
CA ALA A 229 -8.22 -22.76 23.84
C ALA A 229 -8.63 -23.44 25.16
N SER A 230 -9.65 -24.29 25.12
CA SER A 230 -10.03 -25.10 26.28
C SER A 230 -8.98 -26.16 26.62
N LYS A 231 -8.79 -26.44 27.91
CA LYS A 231 -7.82 -27.44 28.39
C LYS A 231 -8.15 -28.85 27.83
N GLY A 232 -7.14 -29.48 27.21
CA GLY A 232 -7.28 -30.78 26.54
C GLY A 232 -8.00 -30.72 25.21
N GLY A 233 -8.32 -29.50 24.70
CA GLY A 233 -9.04 -29.32 23.44
C GLY A 233 -8.15 -29.31 22.19
N THR A 234 -8.80 -29.31 21.03
CA THR A 234 -8.12 -29.28 19.71
C THR A 234 -7.29 -28.04 19.50
N THR A 235 -7.77 -26.89 19.99
CA THR A 235 -7.03 -25.62 19.89
C THR A 235 -5.75 -25.66 20.70
N GLU A 236 -5.79 -26.17 21.94
CA GLU A 236 -4.58 -26.33 22.78
C GLU A 236 -3.54 -27.24 22.10
N ALA A 237 -3.98 -28.36 21.50
CA ALA A 237 -3.08 -29.26 20.75
C ALA A 237 -2.41 -28.55 19.55
N ALA A 238 -3.16 -27.74 18.80
CA ALA A 238 -2.60 -26.97 17.69
C ALA A 238 -1.61 -25.91 18.17
N LEU A 239 -1.97 -25.12 19.20
CA LEU A 239 -1.10 -24.08 19.75
C LEU A 239 0.19 -24.67 20.32
N LYS A 240 0.13 -25.83 20.97
CA LYS A 240 1.30 -26.55 21.46
C LYS A 240 2.27 -26.87 20.31
N THR A 241 1.75 -27.39 19.20
CA THR A 241 2.58 -27.66 18.00
C THR A 241 3.23 -26.39 17.45
N PHE A 242 2.51 -25.25 17.43
CA PHE A 242 3.06 -23.98 16.97
C PHE A 242 4.17 -23.45 17.88
N GLU A 243 3.99 -23.57 19.20
CA GLU A 243 5.00 -23.15 20.19
C GLU A 243 6.26 -24.05 20.12
N GLU A 244 6.08 -25.38 20.07
CA GLU A 244 7.19 -26.34 19.94
C GLU A 244 8.04 -26.11 18.67
N ASN A 245 7.43 -25.59 17.60
CA ASN A 245 8.11 -25.24 16.36
C ASN A 245 8.44 -23.74 16.23
N SER A 246 8.32 -22.97 17.30
CA SER A 246 8.70 -21.56 17.36
C SER A 246 8.04 -20.68 16.27
N PHE A 247 6.77 -20.99 15.92
CA PHE A 247 6.08 -20.31 14.80
C PHE A 247 6.03 -18.79 14.96
N LYS A 248 5.75 -18.28 16.17
CA LYS A 248 5.72 -16.83 16.44
C LYS A 248 7.07 -16.17 16.15
N GLU A 249 8.17 -16.84 16.56
CA GLU A 249 9.52 -16.29 16.36
C GLU A 249 9.91 -16.31 14.88
N ILE A 250 9.59 -17.39 14.15
CA ILE A 250 9.84 -17.49 12.71
C ILE A 250 9.09 -16.40 11.94
N LEU A 251 7.82 -16.18 12.28
CA LEU A 251 7.01 -15.12 11.66
C LEU A 251 7.61 -13.73 11.94
N LYS A 252 7.98 -13.46 13.20
CA LYS A 252 8.62 -12.20 13.62
C LYS A 252 9.94 -11.97 12.85
N GLN A 253 10.80 -12.98 12.76
CA GLN A 253 12.06 -12.90 12.03
C GLN A 253 11.84 -12.64 10.53
N GLY A 254 10.83 -13.26 9.92
CA GLY A 254 10.45 -13.00 8.53
C GLY A 254 10.10 -11.53 8.30
N ILE A 255 9.30 -10.93 9.21
CA ILE A 255 8.91 -9.51 9.13
C ILE A 255 10.13 -8.58 9.34
N LEU A 256 11.01 -8.87 10.31
CA LEU A 256 12.23 -8.10 10.54
C LEU A 256 13.19 -8.17 9.34
N ASN A 257 13.30 -9.32 8.69
CA ASN A 257 14.08 -9.46 7.47
C ASN A 257 13.48 -8.64 6.30
N ALA A 258 12.16 -8.50 6.22
CA ALA A 258 11.51 -7.64 5.24
C ALA A 258 11.81 -6.15 5.50
N GLU A 259 11.83 -5.71 6.77
CA GLU A 259 12.27 -4.36 7.14
C GLU A 259 13.73 -4.10 6.75
N LYS A 260 14.63 -5.03 7.11
CA LYS A 260 16.03 -4.95 6.70
C LYS A 260 16.18 -4.79 5.18
N ARG A 261 15.40 -5.57 4.42
CA ARG A 261 15.40 -5.46 2.96
C ARG A 261 14.87 -4.13 2.46
N ALA A 262 13.83 -3.58 3.10
CA ALA A 262 13.32 -2.25 2.77
C ALA A 262 14.39 -1.16 2.95
N LYS A 263 15.15 -1.21 4.05
CA LYS A 263 16.29 -0.31 4.30
C LYS A 263 17.41 -0.46 3.25
N GLU A 264 17.71 -1.68 2.82
CA GLU A 264 18.70 -1.94 1.77
C GLU A 264 18.30 -1.34 0.40
N LEU A 265 17.00 -1.26 0.10
CA LEU A 265 16.50 -0.67 -1.14
C LEU A 265 16.66 0.86 -1.16
N ASN A 266 16.80 1.50 0.00
CA ASN A 266 17.10 2.93 0.12
C ASN A 266 18.55 3.29 -0.27
N ASN A 267 19.46 2.33 -0.21
CA ASN A 267 20.86 2.50 -0.59
C ASN A 267 21.05 2.22 -2.10
#